data_26f44a6650c950c61f9293ee074a21d3
#
_entry.id   26f44a6650c950c61f9293ee074a21d3
#
_cell.length_a   1.000
_cell.length_b   1.000
_cell.length_c   1.000
_cell.angle_alpha   90.00
_cell.angle_beta   90.00
_cell.angle_gamma   90.00
#
_symmetry.space_group_name_H-M   'P 1'
#
loop_
_entity.id
_entity.type
_entity.pdbx_description
1 polymer ?
#
loop_
_entity_poly.entity_id
_entity_poly.type
_entity_poly.pdbx_seq_one_letter_code
_entity_poly.pdbx_strand_id
1 'polypeptide(L)'
;MRLYYEEHGRGGTPLVLAYGIGGNADMWDVNREALAARHRLVLWEPRGHARSDSPDDPAKYSFQRWALDLKAVLDHLKIRKAHVGGLSLGAGIATRFALRFPARVRSLVITNSSSAAGLPLSVENLVMRARSIEITLTKGMDAMAEYAMAANPNLSERLAIDPSAREEFYAEYRALSPIGYANSLRALLAMDHITDQLRHLRMPVLLIGGDRDPSLAPMKVMHRKVRGSKLVVLSPASHFGNRDQPEAWNRTVLDFLARCDRRARG
;
A
#
# COMPACT_ATOMS: atom_id res chain seq x y z
N MET A 1 1.41 -12.05 18.27
CA MET A 1 1.54 -11.93 16.81
C MET A 1 2.70 -11.02 16.52
N ARG A 2 3.64 -11.47 15.71
CA ARG A 2 4.82 -10.72 15.28
C ARG A 2 4.49 -9.97 13.99
N LEU A 3 4.84 -8.66 13.93
CA LEU A 3 4.79 -7.85 12.73
C LEU A 3 6.22 -7.48 12.33
N TYR A 4 6.55 -7.66 11.08
CA TYR A 4 7.85 -7.29 10.54
C TYR A 4 7.87 -5.80 10.19
N TYR A 5 8.97 -5.15 10.48
CA TYR A 5 9.27 -3.80 10.03
C TYR A 5 10.78 -3.58 9.89
N GLU A 6 11.14 -2.60 9.11
CA GLU A 6 12.51 -2.11 8.94
C GLU A 6 12.55 -0.62 9.25
N GLU A 7 13.66 -0.17 9.84
CA GLU A 7 13.92 1.25 10.05
C GLU A 7 15.15 1.70 9.26
N HIS A 8 15.00 2.79 8.51
CA HIS A 8 16.06 3.41 7.73
C HIS A 8 16.11 4.91 8.00
N GLY A 9 17.33 5.48 8.04
CA GLY A 9 17.52 6.88 8.43
C GLY A 9 17.29 7.13 9.92
N ARG A 10 17.82 8.24 10.44
CA ARG A 10 17.73 8.57 11.88
C ARG A 10 17.13 9.95 12.14
N GLY A 11 16.86 10.73 11.11
CA GLY A 11 16.44 12.12 11.22
C GLY A 11 15.02 12.40 10.76
N GLY A 12 14.55 13.60 11.01
CA GLY A 12 13.28 14.12 10.51
C GLY A 12 12.04 13.52 11.16
N THR A 13 10.90 13.92 10.63
CA THR A 13 9.60 13.37 11.03
C THR A 13 9.46 11.92 10.52
N PRO A 14 8.99 10.98 11.35
CA PRO A 14 8.80 9.60 10.91
C PRO A 14 7.86 9.51 9.70
N LEU A 15 8.27 8.69 8.71
CA LEU A 15 7.48 8.29 7.54
C LEU A 15 7.26 6.78 7.61
N VAL A 16 6.00 6.34 7.66
CA VAL A 16 5.64 4.94 7.83
C VAL A 16 4.84 4.47 6.62
N LEU A 17 5.36 3.48 5.91
CA LEU A 17 4.81 2.99 4.66
C LEU A 17 4.57 1.48 4.69
N ALA A 18 3.46 1.04 4.07
CA ALA A 18 3.19 -0.36 3.73
C ALA A 18 2.97 -0.50 2.22
N TYR A 19 3.32 -1.67 1.68
CA TYR A 19 3.11 -1.96 0.26
C TYR A 19 1.72 -2.55 -0.03
N GLY A 20 1.51 -2.98 -1.27
CA GLY A 20 0.28 -3.61 -1.73
C GLY A 20 0.14 -5.06 -1.30
N ILE A 21 -0.99 -5.67 -1.69
CA ILE A 21 -1.23 -7.09 -1.44
C ILE A 21 -0.21 -7.94 -2.19
N GLY A 22 0.32 -8.95 -1.51
CA GLY A 22 1.39 -9.78 -2.05
C GLY A 22 2.78 -9.13 -2.06
N GLY A 23 2.89 -7.84 -1.71
CA GLY A 23 4.17 -7.14 -1.62
C GLY A 23 4.76 -7.16 -0.21
N ASN A 24 6.00 -6.72 -0.12
CA ASN A 24 6.81 -6.66 1.09
C ASN A 24 7.55 -5.32 1.21
N ALA A 25 8.39 -5.16 2.24
CA ALA A 25 9.15 -3.93 2.46
C ALA A 25 10.21 -3.68 1.36
N ASP A 26 10.73 -4.75 0.73
CA ASP A 26 11.76 -4.65 -0.31
C ASP A 26 11.25 -3.97 -1.59
N MET A 27 9.93 -3.96 -1.79
CA MET A 27 9.28 -3.24 -2.89
C MET A 27 9.49 -1.70 -2.86
N TRP A 28 10.05 -1.17 -1.76
CA TRP A 28 10.44 0.22 -1.60
C TRP A 28 11.93 0.47 -1.85
N ASP A 29 12.70 -0.52 -2.32
CA ASP A 29 14.16 -0.47 -2.53
C ASP A 29 14.60 0.78 -3.32
N VAL A 30 13.96 1.03 -4.46
CA VAL A 30 14.24 2.20 -5.34
C VAL A 30 13.88 3.56 -4.72
N ASN A 31 13.15 3.56 -3.61
CA ASN A 31 12.72 4.78 -2.92
C ASN A 31 13.43 4.96 -1.56
N ARG A 32 13.97 3.88 -1.01
CA ARG A 32 14.45 3.76 0.37
C ARG A 32 15.51 4.81 0.72
N GLU A 33 16.54 4.93 -0.10
CA GLU A 33 17.65 5.84 0.15
C GLU A 33 17.18 7.30 0.16
N ALA A 34 16.43 7.71 -0.87
CA ALA A 34 15.93 9.08 -0.99
C ALA A 34 15.03 9.49 0.18
N LEU A 35 14.16 8.58 0.64
CA LEU A 35 13.27 8.83 1.76
C LEU A 35 14.02 8.83 3.09
N ALA A 36 14.93 7.88 3.31
CA ALA A 36 15.71 7.74 4.54
C ALA A 36 16.70 8.89 4.76
N ALA A 37 17.16 9.54 3.68
CA ALA A 37 18.01 10.73 3.76
C ALA A 37 17.33 11.92 4.47
N ARG A 38 16.00 11.97 4.54
CA ARG A 38 15.22 13.08 5.08
C ARG A 38 14.30 12.71 6.24
N HIS A 39 13.96 11.42 6.38
CA HIS A 39 12.98 10.93 7.35
C HIS A 39 13.49 9.69 8.09
N ARG A 40 13.04 9.48 9.34
CA ARG A 40 13.06 8.17 9.95
C ARG A 40 12.02 7.33 9.21
N LEU A 41 12.46 6.56 8.22
CA LEU A 41 11.61 5.73 7.38
C LEU A 41 11.35 4.39 8.07
N VAL A 42 10.09 4.04 8.22
CA VAL A 42 9.63 2.73 8.70
C VAL A 42 8.85 2.06 7.59
N LEU A 43 9.36 0.94 7.11
CA LEU A 43 8.70 0.06 6.15
C LEU A 43 8.15 -1.13 6.93
N TRP A 44 6.85 -1.40 6.89
CA TRP A 44 6.25 -2.47 7.65
C TRP A 44 5.37 -3.38 6.79
N GLU A 45 5.28 -4.63 7.20
CA GLU A 45 4.48 -5.66 6.52
C GLU A 45 3.23 -5.95 7.35
N PRO A 46 2.03 -5.76 6.78
CA PRO A 46 0.80 -6.13 7.46
C PRO A 46 0.71 -7.64 7.72
N ARG A 47 -0.06 -8.06 8.75
CA ARG A 47 -0.36 -9.49 8.93
C ARG A 47 -0.80 -10.13 7.63
N GLY A 48 -0.41 -11.36 7.39
CA GLY A 48 -0.69 -12.09 6.16
C GLY A 48 0.24 -11.77 5.00
N HIS A 49 1.28 -10.94 5.23
CA HIS A 49 2.25 -10.54 4.20
C HIS A 49 3.67 -10.91 4.61
N ALA A 50 4.37 -11.52 3.69
CA ALA A 50 5.79 -11.89 3.73
C ALA A 50 6.29 -12.33 5.11
N ARG A 51 7.09 -11.52 5.80
CA ARG A 51 7.78 -11.84 7.07
C ARG A 51 6.92 -11.64 8.32
N SER A 52 5.73 -11.05 8.18
CA SER A 52 4.75 -10.94 9.28
C SER A 52 3.96 -12.22 9.47
N ASP A 53 3.50 -12.48 10.71
CA ASP A 53 2.66 -13.64 11.00
C ASP A 53 1.41 -13.67 10.13
N SER A 54 1.04 -14.89 9.71
CA SER A 54 -0.12 -15.18 8.87
C SER A 54 -1.10 -16.11 9.60
N PRO A 55 -1.96 -15.59 10.50
CA PRO A 55 -2.93 -16.41 11.20
C PRO A 55 -3.87 -17.16 10.25
N ASP A 56 -4.22 -18.41 10.57
CA ASP A 56 -5.10 -19.24 9.74
C ASP A 56 -6.55 -18.75 9.76
N ASP A 57 -7.00 -18.20 10.87
CA ASP A 57 -8.37 -17.70 11.06
C ASP A 57 -8.65 -16.46 10.21
N PRO A 58 -9.55 -16.52 9.20
CA PRO A 58 -9.87 -15.38 8.33
C PRO A 58 -10.52 -14.21 9.09
N ALA A 59 -11.15 -14.43 10.24
CA ALA A 59 -11.74 -13.38 11.06
C ALA A 59 -10.68 -12.43 11.67
N LYS A 60 -9.41 -12.82 11.62
CA LYS A 60 -8.28 -11.98 12.02
C LYS A 60 -7.82 -10.99 10.95
N TYR A 61 -8.45 -10.99 9.76
CA TYR A 61 -8.10 -10.11 8.66
C TYR A 61 -9.22 -9.13 8.36
N SER A 62 -8.92 -7.85 8.46
CA SER A 62 -9.77 -6.74 8.02
C SER A 62 -8.95 -5.46 7.99
N PHE A 63 -9.44 -4.43 7.29
CA PHE A 63 -8.80 -3.12 7.31
C PHE A 63 -8.75 -2.51 8.72
N GLN A 64 -9.73 -2.80 9.56
CA GLN A 64 -9.75 -2.37 10.96
C GLN A 64 -8.65 -3.06 11.77
N ARG A 65 -8.40 -4.34 11.54
CA ARG A 65 -7.31 -5.09 12.17
C ARG A 65 -5.95 -4.58 11.73
N TRP A 66 -5.74 -4.38 10.44
CA TRP A 66 -4.50 -3.80 9.91
C TRP A 66 -4.24 -2.37 10.43
N ALA A 67 -5.29 -1.55 10.58
CA ALA A 67 -5.14 -0.23 11.20
C ALA A 67 -4.70 -0.32 12.67
N LEU A 68 -5.16 -1.32 13.42
CA LEU A 68 -4.68 -1.61 14.79
C LEU A 68 -3.25 -2.14 14.79
N ASP A 69 -2.86 -2.93 13.79
CA ASP A 69 -1.47 -3.39 13.64
C ASP A 69 -0.53 -2.21 13.40
N LEU A 70 -0.89 -1.28 12.51
CA LEU A 70 -0.13 -0.06 12.30
C LEU A 70 -0.01 0.75 13.59
N LYS A 71 -1.10 0.84 14.37
CA LYS A 71 -1.04 1.48 15.69
C LYS A 71 -0.03 0.80 16.61
N ALA A 72 -0.04 -0.54 16.65
CA ALA A 72 0.88 -1.31 17.48
C ALA A 72 2.35 -1.11 17.06
N VAL A 73 2.64 -1.07 15.75
CA VAL A 73 3.98 -0.75 15.23
C VAL A 73 4.42 0.65 15.69
N LEU A 74 3.56 1.67 15.55
CA LEU A 74 3.87 3.02 16.00
C LEU A 74 4.11 3.11 17.51
N ASP A 75 3.31 2.40 18.30
CA ASP A 75 3.43 2.40 19.77
C ASP A 75 4.72 1.69 20.21
N HIS A 76 5.06 0.56 19.59
CA HIS A 76 6.31 -0.17 19.84
C HIS A 76 7.53 0.70 19.55
N LEU A 77 7.51 1.44 18.44
CA LEU A 77 8.59 2.35 18.02
C LEU A 77 8.57 3.70 18.74
N LYS A 78 7.64 3.89 19.70
CA LYS A 78 7.44 5.15 20.43
C LYS A 78 7.21 6.37 19.51
N ILE A 79 6.60 6.13 18.34
CA ILE A 79 6.25 7.17 17.37
C ILE A 79 4.86 7.71 17.72
N ARG A 80 4.81 8.92 18.30
CA ARG A 80 3.56 9.54 18.69
C ARG A 80 2.75 10.04 17.48
N LYS A 81 3.40 10.57 16.46
CA LYS A 81 2.78 11.10 15.25
C LYS A 81 3.72 10.97 14.06
N ALA A 82 3.21 10.53 12.90
CA ALA A 82 3.98 10.25 11.70
C ALA A 82 3.29 10.74 10.43
N HIS A 83 4.04 10.89 9.35
CA HIS A 83 3.52 10.76 8.00
C HIS A 83 3.21 9.28 7.77
N VAL A 84 2.03 8.97 7.29
CA VAL A 84 1.57 7.60 7.07
C VAL A 84 1.16 7.43 5.62
N GLY A 85 1.45 6.30 5.05
CA GLY A 85 1.07 6.08 3.65
C GLY A 85 1.29 4.65 3.19
N GLY A 86 1.22 4.49 1.90
CA GLY A 86 1.48 3.21 1.25
C GLY A 86 1.00 3.16 -0.18
N LEU A 87 1.14 1.97 -0.75
CA LEU A 87 0.68 1.63 -2.09
C LEU A 87 -0.47 0.62 -1.99
N SER A 88 -1.50 0.77 -2.81
CA SER A 88 -2.59 -0.22 -2.95
C SER A 88 -3.24 -0.56 -1.61
N LEU A 89 -3.13 -1.81 -1.13
CA LEU A 89 -3.62 -2.26 0.17
C LEU A 89 -3.06 -1.41 1.32
N GLY A 90 -1.74 -1.15 1.32
CA GLY A 90 -1.09 -0.33 2.34
C GLY A 90 -1.66 1.09 2.42
N ALA A 91 -2.01 1.67 1.29
CA ALA A 91 -2.70 2.97 1.23
C ALA A 91 -4.12 2.89 1.80
N GLY A 92 -4.84 1.80 1.52
CA GLY A 92 -6.17 1.53 2.10
C GLY A 92 -6.12 1.40 3.63
N ILE A 93 -5.09 0.74 4.14
CA ILE A 93 -4.82 0.62 5.60
C ILE A 93 -4.53 1.99 6.19
N ALA A 94 -3.63 2.76 5.57
CA ALA A 94 -3.24 4.10 6.01
C ALA A 94 -4.44 5.07 6.06
N THR A 95 -5.36 4.98 5.09
CA THR A 95 -6.58 5.80 5.06
C THR A 95 -7.49 5.48 6.25
N ARG A 96 -7.75 4.21 6.55
CA ARG A 96 -8.59 3.82 7.68
C ARG A 96 -7.92 4.11 9.02
N PHE A 97 -6.59 3.95 9.09
CA PHE A 97 -5.82 4.40 10.24
C PHE A 97 -5.98 5.91 10.47
N ALA A 98 -5.88 6.72 9.43
CA ALA A 98 -6.03 8.17 9.52
C ALA A 98 -7.45 8.60 9.93
N LEU A 99 -8.49 7.90 9.48
CA LEU A 99 -9.87 8.12 9.92
C LEU A 99 -10.07 7.77 11.41
N ARG A 100 -9.49 6.67 11.86
CA ARG A 100 -9.66 6.16 13.23
C ARG A 100 -8.76 6.87 14.25
N PHE A 101 -7.55 7.23 13.86
CA PHE A 101 -6.52 7.80 14.74
C PHE A 101 -5.94 9.12 14.16
N PRO A 102 -6.77 10.13 13.87
CA PRO A 102 -6.32 11.33 13.17
C PRO A 102 -5.21 12.09 13.90
N ALA A 103 -5.18 12.05 15.24
CA ALA A 103 -4.14 12.66 16.04
C ALA A 103 -2.73 12.02 15.85
N ARG A 104 -2.68 10.78 15.36
CA ARG A 104 -1.44 10.04 15.09
C ARG A 104 -0.86 10.32 13.71
N VAL A 105 -1.61 11.00 12.82
CA VAL A 105 -1.22 11.23 11.42
C VAL A 105 -0.89 12.68 11.17
N ARG A 106 0.33 12.97 10.71
CA ARG A 106 0.79 14.30 10.29
C ARG A 106 0.33 14.62 8.88
N SER A 107 0.50 13.69 7.97
CA SER A 107 -0.05 13.72 6.61
C SER A 107 -0.24 12.30 6.09
N LEU A 108 -1.01 12.18 5.00
CA LEU A 108 -1.34 10.91 4.38
C LEU A 108 -0.81 10.89 2.94
N VAL A 109 -0.09 9.81 2.58
CA VAL A 109 0.45 9.58 1.22
C VAL A 109 -0.19 8.31 0.65
N ILE A 110 -0.98 8.46 -0.38
CA ILE A 110 -1.73 7.40 -1.04
C ILE A 110 -1.19 7.20 -2.45
N THR A 111 -0.67 6.01 -2.72
CA THR A 111 -0.18 5.64 -4.05
C THR A 111 -1.02 4.52 -4.63
N ASN A 112 -1.51 4.69 -5.86
CA ASN A 112 -2.15 3.66 -6.68
C ASN A 112 -3.16 2.78 -5.92
N SER A 113 -4.25 3.35 -5.39
CA SER A 113 -5.15 2.61 -4.50
C SER A 113 -6.63 2.89 -4.72
N SER A 114 -7.38 1.88 -5.14
CA SER A 114 -8.84 1.88 -5.11
C SER A 114 -9.38 1.65 -3.69
N SER A 115 -8.71 0.82 -2.88
CA SER A 115 -9.13 0.51 -1.50
C SER A 115 -9.06 1.72 -0.57
N ALA A 116 -8.18 2.71 -0.87
CA ALA A 116 -8.13 3.97 -0.13
C ALA A 116 -9.38 4.83 -0.38
N ALA A 117 -9.96 4.79 -1.57
CA ALA A 117 -11.21 5.47 -1.89
C ALA A 117 -12.44 4.79 -1.26
N GLY A 118 -12.35 3.50 -0.94
CA GLY A 118 -13.41 2.72 -0.29
C GLY A 118 -14.68 2.60 -1.13
N LEU A 119 -14.53 2.60 -2.46
CA LEU A 119 -15.63 2.34 -3.39
C LEU A 119 -15.91 0.85 -3.49
N PRO A 120 -17.16 0.46 -3.87
CA PRO A 120 -17.46 -0.91 -4.23
C PRO A 120 -16.51 -1.44 -5.31
N LEU A 121 -16.17 -2.72 -5.21
CA LEU A 121 -15.39 -3.39 -6.25
C LEU A 121 -16.27 -3.65 -7.48
N SER A 122 -15.68 -3.56 -8.68
CA SER A 122 -16.36 -4.01 -9.89
C SER A 122 -16.53 -5.53 -9.90
N VAL A 123 -17.45 -6.03 -10.71
CA VAL A 123 -17.71 -7.47 -10.85
C VAL A 123 -16.44 -8.20 -11.29
N GLU A 124 -15.68 -7.64 -12.22
CA GLU A 124 -14.42 -8.19 -12.70
C GLU A 124 -13.40 -8.33 -11.55
N ASN A 125 -13.29 -7.30 -10.70
CA ASN A 125 -12.42 -7.34 -9.53
C ASN A 125 -12.87 -8.37 -8.49
N LEU A 126 -14.17 -8.56 -8.31
CA LEU A 126 -14.71 -9.59 -7.42
C LEU A 126 -14.36 -11.00 -7.96
N VAL A 127 -14.59 -11.25 -9.24
CA VAL A 127 -14.29 -12.53 -9.89
C VAL A 127 -12.78 -12.81 -9.86
N MET A 128 -11.96 -11.84 -10.24
CA MET A 128 -10.50 -11.98 -10.22
C MET A 128 -9.98 -12.36 -8.82
N ARG A 129 -10.46 -11.71 -7.77
CA ARG A 129 -10.02 -11.99 -6.39
C ARG A 129 -10.52 -13.34 -5.89
N ALA A 130 -11.76 -13.71 -6.20
CA ALA A 130 -12.29 -15.03 -5.87
C ALA A 130 -11.46 -16.13 -6.55
N ARG A 131 -11.12 -15.94 -7.82
CA ARG A 131 -10.26 -16.88 -8.57
C ARG A 131 -8.84 -16.93 -8.00
N SER A 132 -8.29 -15.79 -7.60
CA SER A 132 -6.98 -15.73 -6.92
C SER A 132 -6.98 -16.54 -5.61
N ILE A 133 -8.03 -16.45 -4.80
CA ILE A 133 -8.18 -17.24 -3.56
C ILE A 133 -8.22 -18.74 -3.88
N GLU A 134 -9.03 -19.14 -4.86
CA GLU A 134 -9.14 -20.52 -5.28
C GLU A 134 -7.79 -21.07 -5.73
N ILE A 135 -7.12 -20.39 -6.67
CA ILE A 135 -5.82 -20.81 -7.19
C ILE A 135 -4.79 -20.93 -6.06
N THR A 136 -4.71 -19.92 -5.21
CA THR A 136 -3.77 -19.91 -4.07
C THR A 136 -3.94 -21.13 -3.18
N LEU A 137 -5.18 -21.48 -2.83
CA LEU A 137 -5.47 -22.55 -1.88
C LEU A 137 -5.44 -23.95 -2.50
N THR A 138 -5.67 -24.06 -3.82
CA THR A 138 -5.78 -25.38 -4.50
C THR A 138 -4.56 -25.72 -5.36
N LYS A 139 -3.84 -24.73 -5.87
CA LYS A 139 -2.73 -24.89 -6.81
C LYS A 139 -1.40 -24.30 -6.32
N GLY A 140 -1.44 -23.50 -5.24
CA GLY A 140 -0.27 -22.89 -4.63
C GLY A 140 0.19 -21.58 -5.26
N MET A 141 1.33 -21.07 -4.75
CA MET A 141 1.78 -19.71 -5.04
C MET A 141 2.42 -19.56 -6.42
N ASP A 142 3.00 -20.60 -7.00
CA ASP A 142 3.54 -20.55 -8.37
C ASP A 142 2.41 -20.36 -9.40
N ALA A 143 1.32 -21.13 -9.26
CA ALA A 143 0.15 -20.97 -10.11
C ALA A 143 -0.53 -19.60 -9.89
N MET A 144 -0.45 -19.04 -8.67
CA MET A 144 -0.95 -17.70 -8.41
C MET A 144 -0.07 -16.64 -9.07
N ALA A 145 1.25 -16.81 -9.09
CA ALA A 145 2.17 -15.92 -9.80
C ALA A 145 1.88 -15.92 -11.31
N GLU A 146 1.71 -17.10 -11.90
CA GLU A 146 1.31 -17.22 -13.32
C GLU A 146 -0.01 -16.51 -13.60
N TYR A 147 -1.00 -16.71 -12.75
CA TYR A 147 -2.31 -16.05 -12.89
C TYR A 147 -2.19 -14.52 -12.79
N ALA A 148 -1.41 -14.02 -11.83
CA ALA A 148 -1.20 -12.57 -11.64
C ALA A 148 -0.47 -11.95 -12.84
N MET A 149 0.51 -12.66 -13.40
CA MET A 149 1.23 -12.26 -14.60
C MET A 149 0.29 -12.21 -15.80
N ALA A 150 -0.50 -13.25 -16.04
CA ALA A 150 -1.45 -13.31 -17.15
C ALA A 150 -2.57 -12.25 -17.05
N ALA A 151 -2.97 -11.88 -15.83
CA ALA A 151 -3.98 -10.86 -15.59
C ALA A 151 -3.47 -9.42 -15.77
N ASN A 152 -2.15 -9.22 -15.93
CA ASN A 152 -1.53 -7.91 -16.11
C ASN A 152 -0.61 -7.87 -17.34
N PRO A 153 -1.11 -7.46 -18.51
CA PRO A 153 -0.33 -7.43 -19.75
C PRO A 153 0.99 -6.66 -19.66
N ASN A 154 1.00 -5.52 -18.97
CA ASN A 154 2.22 -4.71 -18.80
C ASN A 154 3.30 -5.46 -18.00
N LEU A 155 2.88 -6.24 -16.99
CA LEU A 155 3.78 -7.09 -16.22
C LEU A 155 4.27 -8.26 -17.08
N SER A 156 3.39 -8.89 -17.85
CA SER A 156 3.73 -9.98 -18.78
C SER A 156 4.79 -9.55 -19.79
N GLU A 157 4.64 -8.39 -20.42
CA GLU A 157 5.61 -7.86 -21.38
C GLU A 157 6.98 -7.64 -20.75
N ARG A 158 7.01 -7.01 -19.56
CA ARG A 158 8.26 -6.79 -18.82
C ARG A 158 8.96 -8.10 -18.49
N LEU A 159 8.23 -9.07 -17.93
CA LEU A 159 8.78 -10.36 -17.48
C LEU A 159 9.13 -11.31 -18.65
N ALA A 160 8.58 -11.09 -19.84
CA ALA A 160 8.94 -11.84 -21.05
C ALA A 160 10.32 -11.42 -21.59
N ILE A 161 10.72 -10.15 -21.39
CA ILE A 161 11.97 -9.60 -21.87
C ILE A 161 13.13 -9.91 -20.91
N ASP A 162 12.86 -9.99 -19.61
CA ASP A 162 13.86 -10.19 -18.57
C ASP A 162 13.57 -11.47 -17.75
N PRO A 163 14.27 -12.59 -18.08
CA PRO A 163 14.12 -13.87 -17.35
C PRO A 163 14.47 -13.78 -15.86
N SER A 164 15.41 -12.89 -15.48
CA SER A 164 15.80 -12.72 -14.06
C SER A 164 14.68 -12.06 -13.27
N ALA A 165 14.04 -11.03 -13.83
CA ALA A 165 12.88 -10.38 -13.24
C ALA A 165 11.68 -11.35 -13.10
N ARG A 166 11.56 -12.32 -14.01
CA ARG A 166 10.54 -13.36 -13.92
C ARG A 166 10.79 -14.29 -12.72
N GLU A 167 12.01 -14.78 -12.54
CA GLU A 167 12.33 -15.64 -11.39
C GLU A 167 12.21 -14.89 -10.07
N GLU A 168 12.64 -13.64 -10.00
CA GLU A 168 12.41 -12.77 -8.84
C GLU A 168 10.91 -12.65 -8.52
N PHE A 169 10.06 -12.44 -9.52
CA PHE A 169 8.62 -12.37 -9.35
C PHE A 169 8.02 -13.66 -8.78
N TYR A 170 8.45 -14.84 -9.26
CA TYR A 170 8.03 -16.12 -8.67
C TYR A 170 8.56 -16.29 -7.24
N ALA A 171 9.81 -15.91 -6.99
CA ALA A 171 10.39 -15.97 -5.64
C ALA A 171 9.62 -15.09 -4.64
N GLU A 172 9.17 -13.91 -5.06
CA GLU A 172 8.31 -13.03 -4.25
C GLU A 172 7.00 -13.73 -3.86
N TYR A 173 6.32 -14.40 -4.81
CA TYR A 173 5.10 -15.14 -4.53
C TYR A 173 5.35 -16.37 -3.66
N ARG A 174 6.42 -17.13 -3.88
CA ARG A 174 6.80 -18.29 -3.06
C ARG A 174 7.11 -17.91 -1.61
N ALA A 175 7.57 -16.70 -1.38
CA ALA A 175 7.83 -16.18 -0.03
C ALA A 175 6.56 -15.83 0.75
N LEU A 176 5.39 -15.81 0.11
CA LEU A 176 4.12 -15.49 0.76
C LEU A 176 3.50 -16.74 1.40
N SER A 177 2.84 -16.57 2.55
CA SER A 177 1.95 -17.59 3.10
C SER A 177 0.70 -17.71 2.23
N PRO A 178 0.39 -18.88 1.65
CA PRO A 178 -0.84 -19.06 0.87
C PRO A 178 -2.09 -18.71 1.66
N ILE A 179 -2.16 -19.11 2.93
CA ILE A 179 -3.30 -18.82 3.79
C ILE A 179 -3.38 -17.31 4.12
N GLY A 180 -2.22 -16.68 4.40
CA GLY A 180 -2.14 -15.24 4.65
C GLY A 180 -2.58 -14.43 3.45
N TYR A 181 -2.14 -14.80 2.25
CA TYR A 181 -2.53 -14.16 0.99
C TYR A 181 -4.02 -14.32 0.71
N ALA A 182 -4.55 -15.55 0.80
CA ALA A 182 -5.97 -15.84 0.60
C ALA A 182 -6.86 -15.08 1.60
N ASN A 183 -6.49 -15.04 2.89
CA ASN A 183 -7.23 -14.31 3.91
C ASN A 183 -7.16 -12.79 3.72
N SER A 184 -6.04 -12.28 3.21
CA SER A 184 -5.91 -10.87 2.84
C SER A 184 -6.83 -10.51 1.66
N LEU A 185 -6.95 -11.39 0.67
CA LEU A 185 -7.92 -11.22 -0.44
C LEU A 185 -9.37 -11.26 0.06
N ARG A 186 -9.70 -12.17 0.99
CA ARG A 186 -11.05 -12.22 1.63
C ARG A 186 -11.37 -10.91 2.35
N ALA A 187 -10.40 -10.35 3.08
CA ALA A 187 -10.58 -9.06 3.76
C ALA A 187 -10.75 -7.89 2.77
N LEU A 188 -10.13 -7.96 1.58
CA LEU A 188 -10.36 -6.99 0.51
C LEU A 188 -11.76 -7.12 -0.09
N LEU A 189 -12.28 -8.35 -0.26
CA LEU A 189 -13.65 -8.59 -0.73
C LEU A 189 -14.70 -8.09 0.28
N ALA A 190 -14.39 -8.20 1.57
CA ALA A 190 -15.26 -7.78 2.67
C ALA A 190 -14.97 -6.34 3.17
N MET A 191 -14.25 -5.54 2.37
CA MET A 191 -13.88 -4.19 2.82
C MET A 191 -15.08 -3.28 3.00
N ASP A 192 -15.03 -2.48 4.06
CA ASP A 192 -16.01 -1.43 4.33
C ASP A 192 -15.93 -0.28 3.32
N HIS A 193 -17.11 0.26 2.99
CA HIS A 193 -17.22 1.44 2.13
C HIS A 193 -17.02 2.71 2.98
N ILE A 194 -15.93 3.43 2.72
CA ILE A 194 -15.54 4.62 3.51
C ILE A 194 -15.63 5.92 2.71
N THR A 195 -16.15 5.88 1.50
CA THR A 195 -16.13 7.04 0.58
C THR A 195 -16.75 8.29 1.21
N ASP A 196 -17.81 8.16 1.95
CA ASP A 196 -18.45 9.30 2.62
C ASP A 196 -17.73 9.75 3.90
N GLN A 197 -16.89 8.88 4.46
CA GLN A 197 -16.05 9.21 5.61
C GLN A 197 -14.81 10.01 5.20
N LEU A 198 -14.40 9.97 3.93
CA LEU A 198 -13.19 10.66 3.44
C LEU A 198 -13.22 12.17 3.70
N ARG A 199 -14.41 12.79 3.75
CA ARG A 199 -14.58 14.20 4.14
C ARG A 199 -14.09 14.54 5.55
N HIS A 200 -13.90 13.53 6.42
CA HIS A 200 -13.42 13.70 7.79
C HIS A 200 -11.88 13.66 7.89
N LEU A 201 -11.16 13.37 6.82
CA LEU A 201 -9.71 13.49 6.78
C LEU A 201 -9.31 14.97 6.89
N ARG A 202 -8.66 15.33 8.00
CA ARG A 202 -8.29 16.73 8.32
C ARG A 202 -6.80 17.03 8.10
N MET A 203 -5.97 16.01 7.99
CA MET A 203 -4.56 16.16 7.69
C MET A 203 -4.34 16.42 6.20
N PRO A 204 -3.19 16.99 5.79
CA PRO A 204 -2.81 17.09 4.40
C PRO A 204 -2.77 15.70 3.74
N VAL A 205 -3.30 15.57 2.53
CA VAL A 205 -3.37 14.32 1.77
C VAL A 205 -2.73 14.50 0.39
N LEU A 206 -1.78 13.63 0.07
CA LEU A 206 -1.20 13.48 -1.27
C LEU A 206 -1.71 12.18 -1.89
N LEU A 207 -2.21 12.28 -3.09
CA LEU A 207 -2.63 11.16 -3.94
C LEU A 207 -1.68 11.08 -5.13
N ILE A 208 -1.10 9.91 -5.40
CA ILE A 208 -0.23 9.67 -6.55
C ILE A 208 -0.78 8.47 -7.31
N GLY A 209 -1.14 8.67 -8.58
CA GLY A 209 -1.67 7.62 -9.44
C GLY A 209 -0.88 7.50 -10.74
N GLY A 210 -0.72 6.27 -11.25
CA GLY A 210 -0.22 6.04 -12.60
C GLY A 210 -1.30 6.28 -13.64
N ASP A 211 -0.93 6.83 -14.80
CA ASP A 211 -1.87 7.10 -15.89
C ASP A 211 -2.45 5.83 -16.54
N ARG A 212 -1.75 4.69 -16.39
CA ARG A 212 -2.15 3.37 -16.89
C ARG A 212 -2.77 2.48 -15.80
N ASP A 213 -2.96 3.00 -14.59
CA ASP A 213 -3.52 2.24 -13.47
C ASP A 213 -5.04 2.43 -13.36
N PRO A 214 -5.84 1.35 -13.38
CA PRO A 214 -7.30 1.43 -13.16
C PRO A 214 -7.69 2.11 -11.84
N SER A 215 -6.81 2.10 -10.82
CA SER A 215 -7.08 2.75 -9.54
C SER A 215 -7.09 4.28 -9.62
N LEU A 216 -6.62 4.88 -10.72
CA LEU A 216 -6.64 6.33 -10.92
C LEU A 216 -8.06 6.91 -10.88
N ALA A 217 -9.05 6.20 -11.44
CA ALA A 217 -10.44 6.65 -11.42
C ALA A 217 -11.02 6.72 -9.99
N PRO A 218 -10.94 5.68 -9.14
CA PRO A 218 -11.24 5.77 -7.71
C PRO A 218 -10.47 6.86 -6.96
N MET A 219 -9.19 7.06 -7.26
CA MET A 219 -8.38 8.11 -6.63
C MET A 219 -8.87 9.52 -7.00
N LYS A 220 -9.34 9.75 -8.23
CA LYS A 220 -10.01 11.00 -8.61
C LYS A 220 -11.30 11.23 -7.79
N VAL A 221 -12.04 10.18 -7.47
CA VAL A 221 -13.21 10.28 -6.55
C VAL A 221 -12.74 10.69 -5.17
N MET A 222 -11.72 10.03 -4.63
CA MET A 222 -11.14 10.40 -3.33
C MET A 222 -10.67 11.86 -3.31
N HIS A 223 -9.99 12.32 -4.35
CA HIS A 223 -9.53 13.71 -4.48
C HIS A 223 -10.68 14.72 -4.36
N ARG A 224 -11.82 14.45 -5.01
CA ARG A 224 -13.01 15.32 -4.90
C ARG A 224 -13.64 15.32 -3.49
N LYS A 225 -13.54 14.21 -2.75
CA LYS A 225 -14.10 14.06 -1.40
C LYS A 225 -13.19 14.61 -0.30
N VAL A 226 -11.89 14.63 -0.50
CA VAL A 226 -10.90 15.09 0.49
C VAL A 226 -10.49 16.53 0.22
N ARG A 227 -11.03 17.44 1.00
CA ARG A 227 -10.75 18.89 0.85
C ARG A 227 -9.26 19.19 1.01
N GLY A 228 -8.70 19.91 0.04
CA GLY A 228 -7.30 20.32 0.08
C GLY A 228 -6.29 19.20 -0.21
N SER A 229 -6.74 18.04 -0.64
CA SER A 229 -5.83 17.00 -1.14
C SER A 229 -5.15 17.45 -2.42
N LYS A 230 -3.96 16.89 -2.68
CA LYS A 230 -3.22 17.07 -3.94
C LYS A 230 -3.25 15.73 -4.69
N LEU A 231 -3.63 15.76 -5.96
CA LEU A 231 -3.52 14.61 -6.87
C LEU A 231 -2.39 14.88 -7.88
N VAL A 232 -1.47 13.92 -7.99
CA VAL A 232 -0.41 13.89 -9.00
C VAL A 232 -0.57 12.62 -9.82
N VAL A 233 -0.51 12.77 -11.14
CA VAL A 233 -0.53 11.63 -12.07
C VAL A 233 0.87 11.47 -12.64
N LEU A 234 1.45 10.29 -12.47
CA LEU A 234 2.73 9.92 -13.08
C LEU A 234 2.46 9.30 -14.45
N SER A 235 3.26 9.67 -15.44
CA SER A 235 3.15 9.19 -16.83
C SER A 235 4.54 9.05 -17.46
N PRO A 236 4.86 7.90 -18.09
CA PRO A 236 4.07 6.66 -18.08
C PRO A 236 4.22 5.91 -16.75
N ALA A 237 3.13 5.45 -16.15
CA ALA A 237 3.19 4.67 -14.93
C ALA A 237 1.99 3.72 -14.77
N SER A 238 2.28 2.50 -14.30
CA SER A 238 1.32 1.45 -13.99
C SER A 238 0.87 1.50 -12.51
N HIS A 239 0.39 0.36 -12.00
CA HIS A 239 0.08 0.17 -10.58
C HIS A 239 1.30 0.34 -9.66
N PHE A 240 2.50 0.14 -10.18
CA PHE A 240 3.77 0.23 -9.45
C PHE A 240 4.46 1.58 -9.67
N GLY A 241 3.71 2.69 -9.67
CA GLY A 241 4.21 4.02 -10.01
C GLY A 241 5.44 4.49 -9.25
N ASN A 242 5.68 3.96 -8.02
CA ASN A 242 6.90 4.21 -7.25
C ASN A 242 8.15 3.54 -7.85
N ARG A 243 7.97 2.46 -8.62
CA ARG A 243 9.03 1.71 -9.31
C ARG A 243 9.14 2.10 -10.78
N ASP A 244 8.02 2.45 -11.43
CA ASP A 244 7.99 2.89 -12.82
C ASP A 244 8.63 4.28 -13.01
N GLN A 245 8.43 5.17 -12.02
CA GLN A 245 8.90 6.55 -12.03
C GLN A 245 9.50 6.94 -10.67
N PRO A 246 10.59 6.29 -10.21
CA PRO A 246 11.07 6.42 -8.84
C PRO A 246 11.51 7.84 -8.48
N GLU A 247 12.22 8.55 -9.36
CA GLU A 247 12.69 9.92 -9.09
C GLU A 247 11.52 10.90 -9.01
N ALA A 248 10.54 10.78 -9.92
CA ALA A 248 9.37 11.65 -9.95
C ALA A 248 8.48 11.40 -8.72
N TRP A 249 8.31 10.13 -8.33
CA TRP A 249 7.60 9.73 -7.13
C TRP A 249 8.30 10.25 -5.87
N ASN A 250 9.61 10.00 -5.72
CA ASN A 250 10.42 10.44 -4.58
C ASN A 250 10.36 11.97 -4.42
N ARG A 251 10.59 12.72 -5.48
CA ARG A 251 10.50 14.18 -5.47
C ARG A 251 9.12 14.66 -5.05
N THR A 252 8.06 14.06 -5.60
CA THR A 252 6.67 14.42 -5.29
C THR A 252 6.36 14.23 -3.80
N VAL A 253 6.76 13.09 -3.24
CA VAL A 253 6.56 12.76 -1.83
C VAL A 253 7.40 13.69 -0.93
N LEU A 254 8.70 13.80 -1.17
CA LEU A 254 9.60 14.62 -0.33
C LEU A 254 9.19 16.09 -0.31
N ASP A 255 8.81 16.66 -1.46
CA ASP A 255 8.31 18.03 -1.55
C ASP A 255 7.01 18.23 -0.76
N PHE A 256 6.12 17.25 -0.81
CA PHE A 256 4.87 17.30 -0.04
C PHE A 256 5.14 17.22 1.47
N LEU A 257 5.97 16.27 1.91
CA LEU A 257 6.30 16.08 3.32
C LEU A 257 7.01 17.31 3.91
N ALA A 258 7.96 17.88 3.16
CA ALA A 258 8.65 19.09 3.57
C ALA A 258 7.70 20.28 3.78
N ARG A 259 6.67 20.43 2.94
CA ARG A 259 5.62 21.46 3.15
C ARG A 259 4.79 21.18 4.40
N CYS A 260 4.46 19.91 4.67
CA CYS A 260 3.72 19.52 5.88
C CYS A 260 4.51 19.79 7.16
N ASP A 261 5.83 19.56 7.13
CA ASP A 261 6.70 19.77 8.28
C ASP A 261 6.90 21.25 8.58
N ARG A 262 7.04 22.10 7.56
CA ARG A 262 7.12 23.56 7.76
C ARG A 262 5.85 24.12 8.42
N ARG A 263 4.66 23.72 7.97
CA ARG A 263 3.36 24.17 8.54
C ARG A 263 3.14 23.76 10.00
N ALA A 264 3.86 22.78 10.48
CA ALA A 264 3.69 22.29 11.85
C ALA A 264 4.66 22.93 12.84
N ARG A 265 5.61 23.74 12.36
CA ARG A 265 6.59 24.48 13.17
C ARG A 265 6.20 25.96 13.36
N GLY A 266 5.35 26.48 12.50
CA GLY A 266 4.72 27.80 12.59
C GLY A 266 3.31 27.70 13.17
#